data_ba263eb939cb0d6751ca947743d4ec60
#
_entry.id   ba263eb939cb0d6751ca947743d4ec60
#
_cell.length_a   1.000
_cell.length_b   1.000
_cell.length_c   1.000
_cell.angle_alpha   90.00
_cell.angle_beta   90.00
_cell.angle_gamma   90.00
#
_symmetry.space_group_name_H-M   'P 1'
#
loop_
_entity.id
_entity.type
_entity.pdbx_description
1 polymer ?
#
loop_
_entity_poly.entity_id
_entity_poly.type
_entity_poly.pdbx_seq_one_letter_code
_entity_poly.pdbx_strand_id
1 'polypeptide(L)'
;MFLIPLGLLSLVLLATPGLANSPLTLRLTVQDHKVTASWQAPFPLSNYVLYYAPYPEMNPIQSVPLGELTRLSVELPYGAAYYVAVSGEDLYGQRHLSNITYFRIKKIWHPSPGTTWQWQLTDPIDLTVEAEMFDIDLFETPKEIIQALHQRGRIVICYFSAGTYEPWRPDAPLFPREIIGNPLKDWPEERWLDIRRLDLLAPLMEARLDLAVQKGCDGVEPDNVDAYQNKSGFPISDKDQLRYNRWLAQAAHQRGLSVGLKNDLDQIPELVDEFDWALNEECFSYEECEKLLPFIKAGKAVFGVEYELSREEFCPEANRMGFSFMKKHWELDAWQEPCW
;
A
#
# COMPACT_ATOMS: atom_id res chain seq x y z
N MET A 1 -15.75 -40.69 -43.90
CA MET A 1 -14.84 -40.74 -42.74
C MET A 1 -13.68 -39.82 -43.06
N PHE A 2 -13.89 -38.51 -42.78
CA PHE A 2 -12.87 -37.48 -42.98
C PHE A 2 -12.59 -36.82 -41.62
N LEU A 3 -11.40 -37.02 -41.11
CA LEU A 3 -10.84 -36.41 -39.90
C LEU A 3 -10.34 -35.01 -40.26
N ILE A 4 -10.87 -33.99 -39.59
CA ILE A 4 -10.35 -32.62 -39.63
C ILE A 4 -9.42 -32.49 -38.39
N PRO A 5 -8.18 -32.07 -38.54
CA PRO A 5 -7.30 -31.83 -37.38
C PRO A 5 -7.64 -30.49 -36.72
N LEU A 6 -7.93 -30.52 -35.42
CA LEU A 6 -7.95 -29.33 -34.57
C LEU A 6 -6.53 -28.71 -34.51
N GLY A 7 -6.38 -27.57 -35.14
CA GLY A 7 -5.18 -26.75 -34.99
C GLY A 7 -5.15 -26.14 -33.61
N LEU A 8 -4.17 -26.57 -32.80
CA LEU A 8 -3.78 -25.86 -31.57
C LEU A 8 -3.20 -24.48 -31.96
N LEU A 9 -3.96 -23.43 -31.72
CA LEU A 9 -3.43 -22.07 -31.75
C LEU A 9 -2.75 -21.80 -30.41
N SER A 10 -1.45 -22.11 -30.35
CA SER A 10 -0.59 -21.71 -29.26
C SER A 10 -0.36 -20.20 -29.34
N LEU A 11 -1.13 -19.41 -28.59
CA LEU A 11 -0.87 -17.99 -28.42
C LEU A 11 0.32 -17.84 -27.44
N VAL A 12 1.50 -17.73 -27.98
CA VAL A 12 2.70 -17.31 -27.24
C VAL A 12 2.57 -15.80 -27.00
N LEU A 13 2.08 -15.41 -25.83
CA LEU A 13 2.17 -14.03 -25.36
C LEU A 13 3.62 -13.77 -24.95
N LEU A 14 4.43 -13.31 -25.90
CA LEU A 14 5.69 -12.64 -25.60
C LEU A 14 5.36 -11.33 -24.89
N ALA A 15 5.77 -11.20 -23.63
CA ALA A 15 5.75 -9.94 -22.90
C ALA A 15 6.66 -8.94 -23.62
N THR A 16 6.06 -8.06 -24.42
CA THR A 16 6.73 -6.87 -24.94
C THR A 16 6.54 -5.73 -23.96
N PRO A 17 7.58 -5.01 -23.52
CA PRO A 17 7.44 -3.77 -22.79
C PRO A 17 6.91 -2.71 -23.76
N GLY A 18 5.61 -2.41 -23.70
CA GLY A 18 4.98 -1.47 -24.63
C GLY A 18 3.45 -1.36 -24.59
N LEU A 19 2.77 -1.87 -23.54
CA LEU A 19 1.30 -1.77 -23.41
C LEU A 19 0.83 -0.51 -22.67
N ALA A 20 1.54 0.61 -22.84
CA ALA A 20 1.22 1.87 -22.18
C ALA A 20 -0.02 2.61 -22.75
N ASN A 21 -0.70 2.12 -23.79
CA ASN A 21 -1.85 2.80 -24.42
C ASN A 21 -2.96 1.83 -24.88
N SER A 22 -3.41 0.93 -23.99
CA SER A 22 -4.66 0.23 -24.29
C SER A 22 -5.83 1.20 -24.11
N PRO A 23 -6.71 1.35 -25.14
CA PRO A 23 -7.88 2.22 -25.01
C PRO A 23 -8.89 1.71 -23.98
N LEU A 24 -8.87 0.40 -23.67
CA LEU A 24 -9.70 -0.21 -22.63
C LEU A 24 -8.90 -0.30 -21.33
N THR A 25 -9.37 0.36 -20.29
CA THR A 25 -8.71 0.40 -18.97
C THR A 25 -9.51 -0.41 -17.97
N LEU A 26 -8.88 -1.40 -17.34
CA LEU A 26 -9.39 -2.18 -16.23
C LEU A 26 -8.85 -1.62 -14.90
N ARG A 27 -9.75 -1.46 -13.92
CA ARG A 27 -9.43 -1.13 -12.53
C ARG A 27 -10.00 -2.20 -11.61
N LEU A 28 -9.20 -2.57 -10.61
CA LEU A 28 -9.62 -3.47 -9.52
C LEU A 28 -9.68 -2.69 -8.21
N THR A 29 -10.66 -3.02 -7.37
CA THR A 29 -10.68 -2.64 -5.96
C THR A 29 -10.90 -3.91 -5.15
N VAL A 30 -10.14 -4.07 -4.07
CA VAL A 30 -10.26 -5.18 -3.13
C VAL A 30 -10.67 -4.60 -1.79
N GLN A 31 -11.75 -5.14 -1.22
CA GLN A 31 -12.22 -4.80 0.11
C GLN A 31 -12.45 -6.12 0.85
N ASP A 32 -11.56 -6.43 1.78
CA ASP A 32 -11.52 -7.71 2.46
C ASP A 32 -11.49 -8.87 1.44
N HIS A 33 -12.53 -9.69 1.35
CA HIS A 33 -12.65 -10.81 0.41
C HIS A 33 -13.47 -10.50 -0.85
N LYS A 34 -13.93 -9.24 -1.02
CA LYS A 34 -14.70 -8.79 -2.17
C LYS A 34 -13.82 -8.07 -3.18
N VAL A 35 -13.76 -8.59 -4.39
CA VAL A 35 -13.08 -7.98 -5.54
C VAL A 35 -14.09 -7.34 -6.45
N THR A 36 -13.88 -6.08 -6.80
CA THR A 36 -14.68 -5.38 -7.81
C THR A 36 -13.79 -4.99 -8.99
N ALA A 37 -14.10 -5.52 -10.15
CA ALA A 37 -13.51 -5.13 -11.43
C ALA A 37 -14.43 -4.13 -12.12
N SER A 38 -13.90 -3.03 -12.64
CA SER A 38 -14.60 -2.06 -13.47
C SER A 38 -13.72 -1.66 -14.65
N TRP A 39 -14.33 -1.41 -15.80
CA TRP A 39 -13.57 -1.06 -17.01
C TRP A 39 -14.28 0.00 -17.83
N GLN A 40 -13.49 0.76 -18.57
CA GLN A 40 -13.97 1.82 -19.44
C GLN A 40 -13.09 1.95 -20.67
N ALA A 41 -13.69 2.37 -21.77
CA ALA A 41 -13.00 2.74 -23.00
C ALA A 41 -13.46 4.12 -23.48
N PRO A 42 -12.65 4.87 -24.25
CA PRO A 42 -13.00 6.18 -24.78
C PRO A 42 -13.99 6.12 -25.96
N PHE A 43 -14.32 4.93 -26.43
CA PHE A 43 -15.28 4.67 -27.50
C PHE A 43 -16.18 3.45 -27.16
N PRO A 44 -17.33 3.29 -27.81
CA PRO A 44 -18.25 2.18 -27.53
C PRO A 44 -17.60 0.82 -27.82
N LEU A 45 -17.67 -0.07 -26.82
CA LEU A 45 -17.32 -1.48 -26.93
C LEU A 45 -18.49 -2.32 -26.44
N SER A 46 -18.61 -3.53 -26.97
CA SER A 46 -19.61 -4.53 -26.63
C SER A 46 -18.96 -5.90 -26.41
N ASN A 47 -19.79 -6.93 -26.13
CA ASN A 47 -19.32 -8.31 -26.00
C ASN A 47 -18.08 -8.49 -25.12
N TYR A 48 -18.13 -7.89 -23.93
CA TYR A 48 -17.01 -7.96 -22.98
C TYR A 48 -16.74 -9.40 -22.52
N VAL A 49 -15.45 -9.74 -22.41
CA VAL A 49 -14.98 -11.02 -21.89
C VAL A 49 -13.90 -10.74 -20.84
N LEU A 50 -14.11 -11.28 -19.64
CA LEU A 50 -13.10 -11.28 -18.58
C LEU A 50 -12.18 -12.48 -18.77
N TYR A 51 -10.88 -12.27 -18.65
CA TYR A 51 -9.86 -13.31 -18.59
C TYR A 51 -9.23 -13.29 -17.20
N TYR A 52 -8.98 -14.47 -16.63
CA TYR A 52 -8.28 -14.61 -15.37
C TYR A 52 -7.38 -15.84 -15.38
N ALA A 53 -6.30 -15.77 -14.62
CA ALA A 53 -5.35 -16.86 -14.45
C ALA A 53 -4.76 -16.83 -13.01
N PRO A 54 -4.42 -17.98 -12.43
CA PRO A 54 -3.77 -18.02 -11.13
C PRO A 54 -2.50 -17.15 -11.07
N TYR A 55 -2.31 -16.43 -9.98
CA TYR A 55 -1.09 -15.69 -9.68
C TYR A 55 -0.18 -16.56 -8.77
N PRO A 56 1.14 -16.68 -9.03
CA PRO A 56 1.91 -16.02 -10.10
C PRO A 56 2.04 -16.82 -11.40
N GLU A 57 1.49 -18.01 -11.55
CA GLU A 57 1.78 -18.96 -12.64
C GLU A 57 1.21 -18.53 -13.99
N MET A 58 0.17 -17.70 -14.03
CA MET A 58 -0.54 -17.24 -15.23
C MET A 58 -1.07 -18.36 -16.14
N ASN A 59 -1.26 -19.56 -15.61
CA ASN A 59 -1.72 -20.73 -16.36
C ASN A 59 -2.53 -21.68 -15.46
N PRO A 60 -3.71 -22.21 -15.87
CA PRO A 60 -4.38 -21.95 -17.15
C PRO A 60 -5.07 -20.59 -17.20
N ILE A 61 -5.15 -19.98 -18.38
CA ILE A 61 -5.99 -18.80 -18.60
C ILE A 61 -7.42 -19.26 -18.82
N GLN A 62 -8.34 -18.70 -18.04
CA GLN A 62 -9.77 -18.94 -18.14
C GLN A 62 -10.49 -17.68 -18.61
N SER A 63 -11.72 -17.80 -19.11
CA SER A 63 -12.50 -16.67 -19.57
C SER A 63 -13.98 -16.80 -19.20
N VAL A 64 -14.60 -15.64 -18.96
CA VAL A 64 -16.03 -15.51 -18.66
C VAL A 64 -16.63 -14.45 -19.56
N PRO A 65 -17.62 -14.79 -20.41
CA PRO A 65 -18.34 -13.78 -21.18
C PRO A 65 -19.20 -12.93 -20.24
N LEU A 66 -19.13 -11.62 -20.41
CA LEU A 66 -19.81 -10.63 -19.57
C LEU A 66 -20.90 -9.83 -20.33
N GLY A 67 -20.98 -9.98 -21.66
CA GLY A 67 -21.91 -9.23 -22.48
C GLY A 67 -21.67 -7.72 -22.43
N GLU A 68 -22.64 -6.96 -21.96
CA GLU A 68 -22.58 -5.49 -21.88
C GLU A 68 -22.20 -4.96 -20.49
N LEU A 69 -21.86 -5.84 -19.56
CA LEU A 69 -21.45 -5.41 -18.22
C LEU A 69 -20.13 -4.64 -18.29
N THR A 70 -20.06 -3.53 -17.57
CA THR A 70 -18.83 -2.73 -17.41
C THR A 70 -18.27 -2.78 -15.98
N ARG A 71 -18.89 -3.62 -15.12
CA ARG A 71 -18.49 -3.85 -13.75
C ARG A 71 -18.90 -5.25 -13.32
N LEU A 72 -18.02 -5.89 -12.54
CA LEU A 72 -18.28 -7.18 -11.89
C LEU A 72 -17.76 -7.13 -10.46
N SER A 73 -18.54 -7.63 -9.50
CA SER A 73 -18.08 -7.82 -8.11
C SER A 73 -18.25 -9.30 -7.74
N VAL A 74 -17.22 -9.86 -7.14
CA VAL A 74 -17.18 -11.25 -6.67
C VAL A 74 -16.61 -11.32 -5.27
N GLU A 75 -17.08 -12.27 -4.47
CA GLU A 75 -16.49 -12.63 -3.20
C GLU A 75 -15.64 -13.89 -3.41
N LEU A 76 -14.40 -13.86 -2.92
CA LEU A 76 -13.43 -14.93 -3.11
C LEU A 76 -12.83 -15.31 -1.75
N PRO A 77 -12.44 -16.59 -1.55
CA PRO A 77 -11.83 -17.01 -0.30
C PRO A 77 -10.45 -16.36 -0.09
N TYR A 78 -10.05 -16.22 1.16
CA TYR A 78 -8.68 -15.86 1.50
C TYR A 78 -7.70 -16.84 0.84
N GLY A 79 -6.59 -16.33 0.34
CA GLY A 79 -5.60 -17.06 -0.43
C GLY A 79 -5.83 -17.04 -1.94
N ALA A 80 -7.01 -16.61 -2.42
CA ALA A 80 -7.25 -16.44 -3.85
C ALA A 80 -6.34 -15.32 -4.41
N ALA A 81 -5.66 -15.62 -5.52
CA ALA A 81 -4.80 -14.67 -6.21
C ALA A 81 -4.89 -14.90 -7.72
N TYR A 82 -5.19 -13.87 -8.49
CA TYR A 82 -5.40 -13.98 -9.91
C TYR A 82 -4.88 -12.77 -10.68
N TYR A 83 -4.32 -13.03 -11.88
CA TYR A 83 -4.23 -12.02 -12.94
C TYR A 83 -5.58 -11.86 -13.59
N VAL A 84 -5.92 -10.62 -13.99
CA VAL A 84 -7.19 -10.28 -14.62
C VAL A 84 -6.95 -9.31 -15.79
N ALA A 85 -7.69 -9.54 -16.87
CA ALA A 85 -7.81 -8.63 -18.01
C ALA A 85 -9.23 -8.69 -18.57
N VAL A 86 -9.64 -7.66 -19.31
CA VAL A 86 -10.93 -7.62 -19.99
C VAL A 86 -10.71 -7.31 -21.47
N SER A 87 -11.44 -7.97 -22.37
CA SER A 87 -11.55 -7.53 -23.77
C SER A 87 -12.97 -7.06 -24.07
N GLY A 88 -13.10 -6.17 -25.06
CA GLY A 88 -14.36 -5.75 -25.65
C GLY A 88 -14.22 -5.65 -27.17
N GLU A 89 -15.32 -5.76 -27.89
CA GLU A 89 -15.37 -5.65 -29.35
C GLU A 89 -15.92 -4.28 -29.77
N ASP A 90 -15.27 -3.65 -30.74
CA ASP A 90 -15.77 -2.43 -31.38
C ASP A 90 -16.81 -2.71 -32.44
N LEU A 91 -17.34 -1.65 -33.05
CA LEU A 91 -18.38 -1.74 -34.10
C LEU A 91 -17.92 -2.49 -35.37
N TYR A 92 -16.62 -2.71 -35.52
CA TYR A 92 -16.03 -3.44 -36.66
C TYR A 92 -15.68 -4.90 -36.29
N GLY A 93 -16.01 -5.34 -35.06
CA GLY A 93 -15.72 -6.68 -34.56
C GLY A 93 -14.24 -6.85 -34.15
N GLN A 94 -13.47 -5.73 -34.05
CA GLN A 94 -12.10 -5.80 -33.57
C GLN A 94 -12.07 -5.87 -32.04
N ARG A 95 -11.28 -6.81 -31.49
CA ARG A 95 -11.08 -6.97 -30.05
C ARG A 95 -10.00 -6.05 -29.52
N HIS A 96 -10.33 -5.34 -28.45
CA HIS A 96 -9.43 -4.50 -27.66
C HIS A 96 -9.24 -5.14 -26.29
N LEU A 97 -7.99 -5.34 -25.87
CA LEU A 97 -7.64 -5.90 -24.57
C LEU A 97 -7.26 -4.76 -23.62
N SER A 98 -7.66 -4.86 -22.35
CA SER A 98 -7.25 -3.94 -21.29
C SER A 98 -5.80 -4.16 -20.86
N ASN A 99 -5.30 -3.30 -19.97
CA ASN A 99 -4.15 -3.64 -19.12
C ASN A 99 -4.42 -4.98 -18.40
N ILE A 100 -3.34 -5.73 -18.14
CA ILE A 100 -3.35 -6.88 -17.23
C ILE A 100 -3.02 -6.35 -15.85
N THR A 101 -3.83 -6.71 -14.86
CA THR A 101 -3.58 -6.39 -13.45
C THR A 101 -3.77 -7.64 -12.61
N TYR A 102 -3.41 -7.61 -11.34
CA TYR A 102 -3.61 -8.76 -10.45
C TYR A 102 -4.14 -8.31 -9.09
N PHE A 103 -4.67 -9.27 -8.34
CA PHE A 103 -5.00 -9.10 -6.94
C PHE A 103 -4.68 -10.38 -6.16
N ARG A 104 -4.60 -10.22 -4.83
CA ARG A 104 -4.47 -11.31 -3.89
C ARG A 104 -5.42 -11.08 -2.72
N ILE A 105 -6.24 -12.07 -2.40
CA ILE A 105 -7.10 -12.07 -1.21
C ILE A 105 -6.30 -12.67 -0.07
N LYS A 106 -5.68 -11.83 0.73
CA LYS A 106 -5.03 -12.20 1.99
C LYS A 106 -5.95 -11.69 3.11
N LYS A 107 -6.05 -12.40 4.22
CA LYS A 107 -6.65 -11.82 5.42
C LYS A 107 -5.74 -10.67 5.84
N ILE A 108 -6.22 -9.46 5.62
CA ILE A 108 -5.50 -8.25 6.03
C ILE A 108 -5.45 -8.22 7.55
N TRP A 109 -4.29 -7.92 8.09
CA TRP A 109 -4.15 -7.75 9.52
C TRP A 109 -4.70 -6.40 9.95
N HIS A 110 -5.57 -6.41 10.95
CA HIS A 110 -6.16 -5.20 11.53
C HIS A 110 -5.83 -5.20 13.02
N PRO A 111 -4.88 -4.36 13.47
CA PRO A 111 -4.55 -4.25 14.88
C PRO A 111 -5.68 -3.57 15.66
N SER A 112 -5.93 -4.08 16.85
CA SER A 112 -6.85 -3.46 17.81
C SER A 112 -6.11 -2.50 18.75
N PRO A 113 -6.81 -1.54 19.37
CA PRO A 113 -6.23 -0.72 20.43
C PRO A 113 -5.53 -1.57 21.50
N GLY A 114 -4.32 -1.17 21.91
CA GLY A 114 -3.50 -1.88 22.88
C GLY A 114 -2.57 -2.95 22.29
N THR A 115 -2.56 -3.17 20.96
CA THR A 115 -1.54 -3.99 20.30
C THR A 115 -0.15 -3.46 20.62
N THR A 116 0.74 -4.34 21.11
CA THR A 116 2.13 -3.98 21.44
C THR A 116 3.00 -4.00 20.18
N TRP A 117 3.99 -3.10 20.13
CA TRP A 117 4.78 -2.94 18.90
C TRP A 117 6.20 -2.49 19.15
N GLN A 118 7.07 -2.67 18.17
CA GLN A 118 8.41 -2.11 18.09
C GLN A 118 8.58 -1.40 16.75
N TRP A 119 9.09 -0.19 16.81
CA TRP A 119 9.50 0.57 15.63
C TRP A 119 11.01 0.65 15.56
N GLN A 120 11.60 -0.04 14.61
CA GLN A 120 13.06 -0.06 14.47
C GLN A 120 13.44 -0.01 13.00
N LEU A 121 13.92 1.14 12.54
CA LEU A 121 14.31 1.36 11.15
C LEU A 121 15.82 1.24 10.91
N THR A 122 16.62 1.05 11.99
CA THR A 122 18.06 0.85 11.89
C THR A 122 18.47 -0.56 12.28
N ASP A 123 19.35 -1.17 11.49
CA ASP A 123 19.90 -2.51 11.75
C ASP A 123 21.03 -2.50 12.81
N PRO A 124 21.28 -3.63 13.49
CA PRO A 124 20.57 -4.91 13.39
C PRO A 124 19.25 -4.90 14.16
N ILE A 125 18.20 -5.49 13.59
CA ILE A 125 16.89 -5.63 14.25
C ILE A 125 17.03 -6.52 15.50
N ASP A 126 16.58 -6.01 16.65
CA ASP A 126 16.59 -6.76 17.90
C ASP A 126 15.40 -7.72 18.01
N LEU A 127 15.66 -8.97 17.69
CA LEU A 127 14.65 -10.04 17.75
C LEU A 127 14.25 -10.44 19.18
N THR A 128 14.88 -9.90 20.22
CA THR A 128 14.56 -10.23 21.63
C THR A 128 13.45 -9.36 22.20
N VAL A 129 13.12 -8.27 21.56
CA VAL A 129 12.02 -7.38 21.97
C VAL A 129 10.69 -8.13 21.92
N GLU A 130 9.96 -8.09 23.06
CA GLU A 130 8.65 -8.70 23.19
C GLU A 130 7.56 -7.72 22.71
N ALA A 131 7.12 -7.86 21.44
CA ALA A 131 6.07 -7.09 20.83
C ALA A 131 5.26 -7.96 19.86
N GLU A 132 4.00 -7.65 19.66
CA GLU A 132 3.13 -8.37 18.71
C GLU A 132 3.46 -7.98 17.26
N MET A 133 3.83 -6.72 17.02
CA MET A 133 4.14 -6.18 15.71
C MET A 133 5.51 -5.50 15.71
N PHE A 134 6.23 -5.68 14.62
CA PHE A 134 7.46 -4.96 14.30
C PHE A 134 7.27 -4.12 13.06
N ASP A 135 7.63 -2.85 13.12
CA ASP A 135 7.73 -1.96 11.97
C ASP A 135 9.19 -1.70 11.67
N ILE A 136 9.62 -2.10 10.47
CA ILE A 136 11.03 -2.20 10.07
C ILE A 136 11.22 -1.66 8.64
N ASP A 137 12.43 -1.24 8.30
CA ASP A 137 12.70 -0.70 6.97
C ASP A 137 12.51 -1.74 5.85
N LEU A 138 11.76 -1.38 4.80
CA LEU A 138 11.47 -2.24 3.66
C LEU A 138 12.72 -2.66 2.87
N PHE A 139 13.65 -1.73 2.67
CA PHE A 139 14.80 -1.97 1.79
C PHE A 139 15.96 -2.62 2.55
N GLU A 140 16.29 -2.08 3.73
CA GLU A 140 17.47 -2.45 4.51
C GLU A 140 17.28 -3.79 5.21
N THR A 141 16.08 -4.11 5.73
CA THR A 141 15.87 -5.35 6.47
C THR A 141 15.87 -6.57 5.57
N PRO A 142 16.76 -7.56 5.77
CA PRO A 142 16.78 -8.80 5.02
C PRO A 142 15.49 -9.63 5.21
N LYS A 143 15.07 -10.35 4.16
CA LYS A 143 13.90 -11.24 4.20
C LYS A 143 13.98 -12.30 5.32
N GLU A 144 15.17 -12.76 5.63
CA GLU A 144 15.46 -13.75 6.67
C GLU A 144 15.08 -13.23 8.06
N ILE A 145 15.23 -11.93 8.33
CA ILE A 145 14.79 -11.29 9.58
C ILE A 145 13.26 -11.30 9.67
N ILE A 146 12.55 -10.96 8.60
CA ILE A 146 11.09 -11.04 8.53
C ILE A 146 10.61 -12.47 8.82
N GLN A 147 11.25 -13.47 8.22
CA GLN A 147 10.95 -14.87 8.47
C GLN A 147 11.22 -15.27 9.94
N ALA A 148 12.31 -14.76 10.54
CA ALA A 148 12.63 -15.03 11.94
C ALA A 148 11.62 -14.40 12.91
N LEU A 149 11.08 -13.22 12.59
CA LEU A 149 9.98 -12.57 13.33
C LEU A 149 8.70 -13.39 13.21
N HIS A 150 8.32 -13.83 12.00
CA HIS A 150 7.17 -14.70 11.78
C HIS A 150 7.28 -16.04 12.54
N GLN A 151 8.47 -16.65 12.59
CA GLN A 151 8.68 -17.88 13.37
C GLN A 151 8.45 -17.68 14.89
N ARG A 152 8.54 -16.44 15.36
CA ARG A 152 8.20 -16.03 16.73
C ARG A 152 6.72 -15.59 16.87
N GLY A 153 5.92 -15.71 15.81
CA GLY A 153 4.51 -15.31 15.79
C GLY A 153 4.29 -13.80 15.74
N ARG A 154 5.31 -13.03 15.30
CA ARG A 154 5.20 -11.57 15.19
C ARG A 154 4.64 -11.16 13.84
N ILE A 155 3.88 -10.08 13.81
CA ILE A 155 3.44 -9.37 12.59
C ILE A 155 4.55 -8.44 12.15
N VAL A 156 4.76 -8.31 10.86
CA VAL A 156 5.81 -7.46 10.30
C VAL A 156 5.23 -6.42 9.34
N ILE A 157 5.37 -5.17 9.73
CA ILE A 157 5.09 -3.99 8.90
C ILE A 157 6.40 -3.53 8.27
N CYS A 158 6.33 -3.08 7.03
CA CYS A 158 7.51 -2.61 6.30
C CYS A 158 7.35 -1.12 5.96
N TYR A 159 8.20 -0.30 6.58
CA TYR A 159 8.32 1.13 6.34
C TYR A 159 8.92 1.44 4.97
N PHE A 160 8.38 2.42 4.29
CA PHE A 160 9.02 3.10 3.16
C PHE A 160 8.47 4.52 3.01
N SER A 161 9.29 5.47 2.56
CA SER A 161 8.76 6.79 2.22
C SER A 161 7.91 6.74 0.96
N ALA A 162 6.67 7.22 1.02
CA ALA A 162 5.77 7.32 -0.12
C ALA A 162 5.65 8.76 -0.68
N GLY A 163 6.03 9.75 0.12
CA GLY A 163 5.94 11.16 -0.25
C GLY A 163 7.27 11.84 -0.49
N THR A 164 8.41 11.16 -0.30
CA THR A 164 9.74 11.73 -0.52
C THR A 164 10.62 10.84 -1.40
N TYR A 165 11.56 11.50 -2.07
CA TYR A 165 12.67 10.91 -2.78
C TYR A 165 13.85 10.77 -1.82
N GLU A 166 14.36 9.56 -1.68
CA GLU A 166 15.51 9.19 -0.86
C GLU A 166 16.64 8.76 -1.82
N PRO A 167 17.73 9.56 -1.99
CA PRO A 167 18.75 9.29 -3.02
C PRO A 167 19.57 8.02 -2.79
N TRP A 168 19.56 7.49 -1.57
CA TRP A 168 20.27 6.24 -1.21
C TRP A 168 19.48 4.95 -1.50
N ARG A 169 18.19 5.05 -1.80
CA ARG A 169 17.38 3.86 -2.10
C ARG A 169 17.75 3.23 -3.44
N PRO A 170 17.69 1.90 -3.55
CA PRO A 170 18.06 1.21 -4.79
C PRO A 170 17.25 1.63 -6.01
N ASP A 171 16.01 2.07 -5.80
CA ASP A 171 15.09 2.51 -6.85
C ASP A 171 15.17 4.02 -7.17
N ALA A 172 16.00 4.78 -6.45
CA ALA A 172 16.15 6.22 -6.64
C ALA A 172 16.43 6.63 -8.11
N PRO A 173 17.26 5.90 -8.91
CA PRO A 173 17.49 6.26 -10.31
C PRO A 173 16.26 6.20 -11.21
N LEU A 174 15.16 5.57 -10.77
CA LEU A 174 13.92 5.42 -11.55
C LEU A 174 13.00 6.64 -11.40
N PHE A 175 13.25 7.53 -10.43
CA PHE A 175 12.40 8.70 -10.20
C PHE A 175 12.69 9.80 -11.23
N PRO A 176 11.68 10.24 -12.02
CA PRO A 176 11.85 11.37 -12.94
C PRO A 176 12.18 12.66 -12.19
N ARG A 177 13.16 13.41 -12.67
CA ARG A 177 13.60 14.67 -12.02
C ARG A 177 12.46 15.68 -11.83
N GLU A 178 11.50 15.70 -12.74
CA GLU A 178 10.39 16.64 -12.75
C GLU A 178 9.42 16.50 -11.58
N ILE A 179 9.42 15.33 -10.88
CA ILE A 179 8.59 15.10 -9.70
C ILE A 179 9.37 15.25 -8.38
N ILE A 180 10.64 15.61 -8.42
CA ILE A 180 11.50 15.78 -7.23
C ILE A 180 11.53 17.26 -6.86
N GLY A 181 11.00 17.60 -5.69
CA GLY A 181 10.79 18.95 -5.20
C GLY A 181 11.85 19.46 -4.24
N ASN A 182 11.39 20.23 -3.25
CA ASN A 182 12.24 20.81 -2.22
C ASN A 182 12.74 19.78 -1.21
N PRO A 183 13.90 20.01 -0.56
CA PRO A 183 14.34 19.18 0.56
C PRO A 183 13.38 19.29 1.75
N LEU A 184 13.32 18.22 2.56
CA LEU A 184 12.67 18.26 3.87
C LEU A 184 13.45 19.17 4.82
N LYS A 185 12.73 19.76 5.78
CA LYS A 185 13.35 20.69 6.74
C LYS A 185 14.35 19.98 7.66
N ASP A 186 13.94 18.85 8.21
CA ASP A 186 14.70 18.13 9.24
C ASP A 186 15.55 16.97 8.65
N TRP A 187 15.23 16.55 7.42
CA TRP A 187 15.94 15.53 6.64
C TRP A 187 16.39 16.08 5.28
N PRO A 188 17.40 16.97 5.21
CA PRO A 188 17.71 17.75 4.00
C PRO A 188 18.21 16.92 2.81
N GLU A 189 18.57 15.65 3.01
CA GLU A 189 18.94 14.71 1.95
C GLU A 189 17.70 14.16 1.23
N GLU A 190 16.54 14.15 1.89
CA GLU A 190 15.25 13.75 1.30
C GLU A 190 14.58 14.94 0.61
N ARG A 191 13.78 14.65 -0.40
CA ARG A 191 13.08 15.66 -1.18
C ARG A 191 11.64 15.27 -1.42
N TRP A 192 10.71 16.20 -1.20
CA TRP A 192 9.30 16.00 -1.45
C TRP A 192 9.04 15.56 -2.89
N LEU A 193 8.05 14.70 -3.10
CA LEU A 193 7.58 14.25 -4.39
C LEU A 193 6.30 14.99 -4.82
N ASP A 194 6.15 15.22 -6.13
CA ASP A 194 4.90 15.72 -6.69
C ASP A 194 3.84 14.60 -6.77
N ILE A 195 3.14 14.40 -5.68
CA ILE A 195 2.11 13.35 -5.54
C ILE A 195 0.90 13.55 -6.48
N ARG A 196 0.78 14.71 -7.14
CA ARG A 196 -0.24 14.96 -8.17
C ARG A 196 0.02 14.14 -9.43
N ARG A 197 1.29 13.79 -9.68
CA ARG A 197 1.77 13.01 -10.82
C ARG A 197 1.69 11.50 -10.55
N LEU A 198 0.47 11.05 -10.21
CA LEU A 198 0.22 9.63 -9.98
C LEU A 198 0.57 8.77 -11.21
N ASP A 199 0.49 9.34 -12.41
CA ASP A 199 0.92 8.71 -13.66
C ASP A 199 2.41 8.28 -13.65
N LEU A 200 3.26 9.01 -12.93
CA LEU A 200 4.69 8.71 -12.78
C LEU A 200 5.01 7.97 -11.48
N LEU A 201 4.29 8.28 -10.39
CA LEU A 201 4.55 7.70 -9.07
C LEU A 201 3.97 6.31 -8.88
N ALA A 202 2.80 6.02 -9.46
CA ALA A 202 2.14 4.75 -9.24
C ALA A 202 3.02 3.53 -9.56
N PRO A 203 3.73 3.46 -10.70
CA PRO A 203 4.59 2.32 -10.98
C PRO A 203 5.72 2.12 -9.96
N LEU A 204 6.23 3.21 -9.36
CA LEU A 204 7.31 3.18 -8.38
C LEU A 204 6.80 2.68 -7.03
N MET A 205 5.69 3.25 -6.55
CA MET A 205 5.07 2.85 -5.28
C MET A 205 4.50 1.43 -5.35
N GLU A 206 3.91 1.04 -6.48
CA GLU A 206 3.47 -0.33 -6.71
C GLU A 206 4.65 -1.31 -6.64
N ALA A 207 5.81 -0.97 -7.19
CA ALA A 207 7.01 -1.80 -7.10
C ALA A 207 7.51 -1.93 -5.64
N ARG A 208 7.41 -0.86 -4.80
CA ARG A 208 7.70 -0.92 -3.37
C ARG A 208 6.72 -1.83 -2.63
N LEU A 209 5.43 -1.72 -2.92
CA LEU A 209 4.40 -2.62 -2.36
C LEU A 209 4.62 -4.08 -2.79
N ASP A 210 5.01 -4.32 -4.05
CA ASP A 210 5.35 -5.65 -4.54
C ASP A 210 6.58 -6.23 -3.85
N LEU A 211 7.59 -5.40 -3.56
CA LEU A 211 8.75 -5.77 -2.76
C LEU A 211 8.36 -6.19 -1.35
N ALA A 212 7.43 -5.45 -0.70
CA ALA A 212 6.90 -5.81 0.62
C ALA A 212 6.26 -7.20 0.60
N VAL A 213 5.41 -7.49 -0.41
CA VAL A 213 4.84 -8.83 -0.60
C VAL A 213 5.92 -9.89 -0.80
N GLN A 214 6.94 -9.64 -1.62
CA GLN A 214 8.03 -10.58 -1.91
C GLN A 214 8.89 -10.87 -0.66
N LYS A 215 9.13 -9.87 0.17
CA LYS A 215 9.83 -10.03 1.45
C LYS A 215 8.98 -10.74 2.50
N GLY A 216 7.65 -10.69 2.37
CA GLY A 216 6.70 -11.35 3.26
C GLY A 216 6.11 -10.43 4.32
N CYS A 217 6.18 -9.11 4.17
CA CYS A 217 5.55 -8.18 5.08
C CYS A 217 4.04 -8.45 5.18
N ASP A 218 3.46 -8.25 6.38
CA ASP A 218 2.02 -8.36 6.62
C ASP A 218 1.29 -7.06 6.35
N GLY A 219 2.03 -5.95 6.34
CA GLY A 219 1.52 -4.63 6.04
C GLY A 219 2.64 -3.66 5.73
N VAL A 220 2.26 -2.40 5.54
CA VAL A 220 3.19 -1.30 5.21
C VAL A 220 2.87 -0.04 5.98
N GLU A 221 3.91 0.73 6.26
CA GLU A 221 3.87 2.12 6.72
C GLU A 221 4.40 3.03 5.59
N PRO A 222 3.53 3.59 4.74
CA PRO A 222 3.94 4.61 3.76
C PRO A 222 4.08 5.96 4.45
N ASP A 223 5.30 6.47 4.53
CA ASP A 223 5.64 7.72 5.21
C ASP A 223 5.59 8.95 4.29
N ASN A 224 5.61 10.15 4.91
CA ASN A 224 5.61 11.46 4.26
C ASN A 224 4.35 11.71 3.40
N VAL A 225 3.20 11.32 3.91
CA VAL A 225 1.91 11.40 3.21
C VAL A 225 1.07 12.62 3.59
N ASP A 226 1.73 13.72 3.91
CA ASP A 226 1.16 15.01 4.31
C ASP A 226 1.80 16.22 3.58
N ALA A 227 2.31 16.01 2.37
CA ALA A 227 3.05 16.99 1.57
C ALA A 227 2.30 18.33 1.36
N TYR A 228 0.95 18.34 1.43
CA TYR A 228 0.13 19.54 1.25
C TYR A 228 0.31 20.57 2.39
N GLN A 229 0.72 20.13 3.57
CA GLN A 229 1.04 21.00 4.71
C GLN A 229 2.48 21.52 4.66
N ASN A 230 3.29 21.01 3.73
CA ASN A 230 4.71 21.21 3.67
C ASN A 230 5.16 22.07 2.48
N LYS A 231 6.35 22.67 2.57
CA LYS A 231 6.96 23.42 1.47
C LYS A 231 7.56 22.47 0.42
N SER A 232 6.73 21.65 -0.19
CA SER A 232 7.17 20.61 -1.11
C SER A 232 7.81 21.12 -2.41
N GLY A 233 7.60 22.38 -2.77
CA GLY A 233 8.00 22.95 -4.08
C GLY A 233 6.92 22.79 -5.15
N PHE A 234 5.81 22.15 -4.80
CA PHE A 234 4.66 21.94 -5.68
C PHE A 234 3.38 22.49 -5.05
N PRO A 235 2.41 22.99 -5.84
CA PRO A 235 1.13 23.45 -5.31
C PRO A 235 0.20 22.25 -5.05
N ILE A 236 0.56 21.43 -4.06
CA ILE A 236 -0.22 20.27 -3.64
C ILE A 236 -1.37 20.75 -2.76
N SER A 237 -2.59 20.40 -3.12
CA SER A 237 -3.78 20.70 -2.32
C SER A 237 -4.12 19.55 -1.38
N ASP A 238 -4.97 19.83 -0.39
CA ASP A 238 -5.61 18.84 0.48
C ASP A 238 -6.27 17.70 -0.31
N LYS A 239 -6.97 18.05 -1.40
CA LYS A 239 -7.62 17.07 -2.30
C LYS A 239 -6.63 16.20 -3.06
N ASP A 240 -5.48 16.74 -3.42
CA ASP A 240 -4.41 15.97 -4.07
C ASP A 240 -3.85 14.94 -3.09
N GLN A 241 -3.64 15.33 -1.83
CA GLN A 241 -3.16 14.44 -0.78
C GLN A 241 -4.18 13.34 -0.49
N LEU A 242 -5.45 13.68 -0.26
CA LEU A 242 -6.52 12.69 -0.08
C LEU A 242 -6.59 11.67 -1.22
N ARG A 243 -6.50 12.13 -2.46
CA ARG A 243 -6.50 11.25 -3.63
C ARG A 243 -5.31 10.29 -3.62
N TYR A 244 -4.12 10.80 -3.27
CA TYR A 244 -2.90 10.01 -3.20
C TYR A 244 -2.97 8.97 -2.07
N ASN A 245 -3.35 9.40 -0.86
CA ASN A 245 -3.44 8.53 0.31
C ASN A 245 -4.47 7.41 0.12
N ARG A 246 -5.66 7.71 -0.43
CA ARG A 246 -6.66 6.69 -0.80
C ARG A 246 -6.13 5.70 -1.83
N TRP A 247 -5.39 6.19 -2.82
CA TRP A 247 -4.79 5.34 -3.83
C TRP A 247 -3.74 4.39 -3.21
N LEU A 248 -2.88 4.89 -2.31
CA LEU A 248 -1.90 4.07 -1.59
C LEU A 248 -2.57 2.97 -0.77
N ALA A 249 -3.59 3.32 0.00
CA ALA A 249 -4.34 2.35 0.80
C ALA A 249 -4.97 1.26 -0.09
N GLN A 250 -5.62 1.64 -1.17
CA GLN A 250 -6.20 0.69 -2.12
C GLN A 250 -5.14 -0.21 -2.77
N ALA A 251 -3.98 0.34 -3.15
CA ALA A 251 -2.90 -0.41 -3.76
C ALA A 251 -2.27 -1.43 -2.79
N ALA A 252 -2.18 -1.08 -1.49
CA ALA A 252 -1.75 -1.99 -0.43
C ALA A 252 -2.78 -3.12 -0.21
N HIS A 253 -4.06 -2.78 -0.08
CA HIS A 253 -5.15 -3.75 0.10
C HIS A 253 -5.28 -4.72 -1.08
N GLN A 254 -5.10 -4.27 -2.32
CA GLN A 254 -5.08 -5.14 -3.51
C GLN A 254 -4.02 -6.24 -3.41
N ARG A 255 -2.95 -5.99 -2.66
CA ARG A 255 -1.84 -6.92 -2.40
C ARG A 255 -2.01 -7.73 -1.11
N GLY A 256 -3.11 -7.50 -0.37
CA GLY A 256 -3.37 -8.13 0.93
C GLY A 256 -2.43 -7.64 2.03
N LEU A 257 -1.95 -6.41 1.93
CA LEU A 257 -1.13 -5.73 2.93
C LEU A 257 -2.02 -4.85 3.82
N SER A 258 -1.84 -4.93 5.13
CA SER A 258 -2.33 -3.92 6.06
C SER A 258 -1.63 -2.59 5.81
N VAL A 259 -2.30 -1.46 6.05
CA VAL A 259 -1.71 -0.15 5.79
C VAL A 259 -2.00 0.84 6.90
N GLY A 260 -0.95 1.49 7.40
CA GLY A 260 -1.02 2.55 8.39
C GLY A 260 -1.07 3.94 7.77
N LEU A 261 -1.86 4.83 8.37
CA LEU A 261 -1.77 6.25 8.08
C LEU A 261 -0.69 6.86 8.95
N LYS A 262 0.38 7.35 8.30
CA LYS A 262 1.46 8.07 9.00
C LYS A 262 1.11 9.55 9.11
N ASN A 263 1.08 10.06 10.34
CA ASN A 263 0.77 11.47 10.62
C ASN A 263 -0.51 11.93 9.91
N ASP A 264 -0.50 12.96 9.08
CA ASP A 264 -1.63 13.52 8.30
C ASP A 264 -2.93 13.66 9.11
N LEU A 265 -2.81 14.23 10.31
CA LEU A 265 -3.88 14.23 11.32
C LEU A 265 -5.14 14.97 10.87
N ASP A 266 -5.00 16.01 10.03
CA ASP A 266 -6.13 16.83 9.60
C ASP A 266 -7.04 16.10 8.60
N GLN A 267 -6.53 15.06 7.92
CA GLN A 267 -7.30 14.27 6.96
C GLN A 267 -7.84 12.95 7.55
N ILE A 268 -7.62 12.69 8.84
CA ILE A 268 -8.12 11.47 9.50
C ILE A 268 -9.64 11.28 9.33
N PRO A 269 -10.49 12.31 9.44
CA PRO A 269 -11.94 12.12 9.25
C PRO A 269 -12.33 11.51 7.90
N GLU A 270 -11.56 11.80 6.84
CA GLU A 270 -11.79 11.31 5.47
C GLU A 270 -11.05 10.00 5.17
N LEU A 271 -10.05 9.62 5.99
CA LEU A 271 -9.14 8.50 5.72
C LEU A 271 -9.29 7.35 6.71
N VAL A 272 -9.93 7.54 7.86
CA VAL A 272 -10.04 6.52 8.90
C VAL A 272 -10.68 5.22 8.41
N ASP A 273 -11.59 5.27 7.45
CA ASP A 273 -12.22 4.08 6.87
C ASP A 273 -11.32 3.37 5.84
N GLU A 274 -10.34 4.09 5.28
CA GLU A 274 -9.46 3.58 4.22
C GLU A 274 -8.19 2.90 4.78
N PHE A 275 -7.72 3.32 5.98
CA PHE A 275 -6.51 2.82 6.62
C PHE A 275 -6.85 1.89 7.78
N ASP A 276 -5.98 0.90 8.05
CA ASP A 276 -6.23 -0.14 9.05
C ASP A 276 -5.81 0.27 10.47
N TRP A 277 -4.91 1.23 10.59
CA TRP A 277 -4.34 1.77 11.82
C TRP A 277 -3.69 3.13 11.54
N ALA A 278 -3.29 3.83 12.59
CA ALA A 278 -2.52 5.06 12.48
C ALA A 278 -1.18 4.95 13.21
N LEU A 279 -0.14 5.63 12.70
CA LEU A 279 1.11 5.88 13.38
C LEU A 279 1.38 7.38 13.40
N ASN A 280 1.68 7.90 14.59
CA ASN A 280 1.95 9.32 14.77
C ASN A 280 3.24 9.56 15.55
N GLU A 281 3.89 10.66 15.23
CA GLU A 281 5.03 11.18 15.95
C GLU A 281 4.66 12.46 16.68
N GLU A 282 4.99 12.53 17.97
CA GLU A 282 4.99 13.73 18.78
C GLU A 282 3.64 14.41 19.00
N CYS A 283 2.50 13.70 18.88
CA CYS A 283 1.20 14.35 19.05
C CYS A 283 0.98 14.94 20.46
N PHE A 284 1.67 14.43 21.51
CA PHE A 284 1.62 15.03 22.83
C PHE A 284 2.46 16.29 22.89
N SER A 285 3.65 16.30 22.28
CA SER A 285 4.49 17.48 22.15
C SER A 285 3.80 18.63 21.43
N TYR A 286 2.97 18.31 20.43
CA TYR A 286 2.18 19.28 19.64
C TYR A 286 0.75 19.50 20.15
N GLU A 287 0.34 18.85 21.25
CA GLU A 287 -1.00 18.96 21.85
C GLU A 287 -2.16 18.63 20.86
N GLU A 288 -1.99 17.64 19.99
CA GLU A 288 -2.96 17.32 18.94
C GLU A 288 -3.43 15.87 18.90
N CYS A 289 -3.12 15.06 19.92
CA CYS A 289 -3.45 13.63 19.99
C CYS A 289 -4.95 13.33 19.86
N GLU A 290 -5.84 14.27 20.21
CA GLU A 290 -7.29 14.07 20.09
C GLU A 290 -7.75 13.83 18.64
N LYS A 291 -6.98 14.32 17.66
CA LYS A 291 -7.25 14.09 16.24
C LYS A 291 -7.18 12.60 15.84
N LEU A 292 -6.45 11.79 16.61
CA LEU A 292 -6.28 10.34 16.37
C LEU A 292 -7.46 9.49 16.93
N LEU A 293 -8.32 10.05 17.78
CA LEU A 293 -9.44 9.33 18.39
C LEU A 293 -10.43 8.68 17.41
N PRO A 294 -10.63 9.16 16.18
CA PRO A 294 -11.47 8.46 15.21
C PRO A 294 -11.02 7.02 14.94
N PHE A 295 -9.72 6.73 14.91
CA PHE A 295 -9.20 5.37 14.78
C PHE A 295 -9.62 4.48 15.95
N ILE A 296 -9.45 4.95 17.18
CA ILE A 296 -9.89 4.23 18.39
C ILE A 296 -11.40 3.98 18.38
N LYS A 297 -12.20 4.99 18.00
CA LYS A 297 -13.66 4.84 17.87
C LYS A 297 -14.06 3.82 16.81
N ALA A 298 -13.26 3.66 15.78
CA ALA A 298 -13.41 2.64 14.74
C ALA A 298 -12.86 1.24 15.16
N GLY A 299 -12.34 1.11 16.40
CA GLY A 299 -11.73 -0.14 16.87
C GLY A 299 -10.35 -0.43 16.28
N LYS A 300 -9.69 0.55 15.70
CA LYS A 300 -8.38 0.47 15.05
C LYS A 300 -7.28 0.97 16.00
N ALA A 301 -6.10 0.35 15.92
CA ALA A 301 -4.96 0.77 16.74
C ALA A 301 -4.44 2.16 16.35
N VAL A 302 -3.95 2.88 17.36
CA VAL A 302 -3.13 4.06 17.20
C VAL A 302 -1.77 3.78 17.83
N PHE A 303 -0.74 3.69 17.02
CA PHE A 303 0.65 3.62 17.40
C PHE A 303 1.24 5.02 17.44
N GLY A 304 2.21 5.25 18.32
CA GLY A 304 2.86 6.54 18.34
C GLY A 304 4.11 6.59 19.19
N VAL A 305 4.90 7.61 18.92
CA VAL A 305 6.16 7.85 19.62
C VAL A 305 6.29 9.29 20.05
N GLU A 306 7.01 9.46 21.17
CA GLU A 306 7.57 10.75 21.62
C GLU A 306 9.09 10.61 21.70
N TYR A 307 9.78 11.69 21.39
CA TYR A 307 11.24 11.72 21.42
C TYR A 307 11.77 12.49 22.63
N GLU A 308 11.23 13.68 22.88
CA GLU A 308 11.74 14.58 23.92
C GLU A 308 11.00 14.42 25.26
N LEU A 309 9.67 14.21 25.23
CA LEU A 309 8.89 14.07 26.46
C LEU A 309 9.30 12.83 27.26
N SER A 310 9.25 12.91 28.59
CA SER A 310 9.40 11.75 29.45
C SER A 310 8.14 10.90 29.46
N ARG A 311 8.26 9.61 29.79
CA ARG A 311 7.10 8.70 29.86
C ARG A 311 6.03 9.19 30.85
N GLU A 312 6.45 9.78 31.95
CA GLU A 312 5.57 10.33 32.99
C GLU A 312 4.69 11.45 32.47
N GLU A 313 5.14 12.18 31.44
CA GLU A 313 4.40 13.30 30.85
C GLU A 313 3.30 12.84 29.90
N PHE A 314 3.52 11.76 29.12
CA PHE A 314 2.54 11.38 28.08
C PHE A 314 1.89 10.00 28.29
N CYS A 315 2.56 9.00 28.86
CA CYS A 315 2.03 7.64 28.97
C CYS A 315 0.69 7.53 29.73
N PRO A 316 0.46 8.26 30.84
CA PRO A 316 -0.84 8.17 31.51
C PRO A 316 -2.02 8.56 30.61
N GLU A 317 -1.82 9.59 29.79
CA GLU A 317 -2.86 10.06 28.87
C GLU A 317 -2.95 9.17 27.63
N ALA A 318 -1.84 8.73 27.06
CA ALA A 318 -1.82 7.77 25.96
C ALA A 318 -2.61 6.50 26.29
N ASN A 319 -2.37 5.95 27.49
CA ASN A 319 -3.12 4.77 27.99
C ASN A 319 -4.61 5.06 28.19
N ARG A 320 -4.96 6.25 28.70
CA ARG A 320 -6.37 6.67 28.84
C ARG A 320 -7.08 6.78 27.49
N MET A 321 -6.37 7.22 26.46
CA MET A 321 -6.87 7.31 25.08
C MET A 321 -6.91 5.95 24.36
N GLY A 322 -6.31 4.91 24.93
CA GLY A 322 -6.21 3.59 24.30
C GLY A 322 -5.14 3.50 23.20
N PHE A 323 -4.15 4.37 23.25
CA PHE A 323 -3.04 4.41 22.31
C PHE A 323 -1.90 3.48 22.73
N SER A 324 -1.21 2.92 21.75
CA SER A 324 0.02 2.14 21.94
C SER A 324 1.23 3.05 21.68
N PHE A 325 1.62 3.83 22.70
CA PHE A 325 2.71 4.79 22.59
C PHE A 325 3.97 4.30 23.30
N MET A 326 5.13 4.81 22.82
CA MET A 326 6.42 4.57 23.43
C MET A 326 7.32 5.79 23.27
N LYS A 327 8.34 5.90 24.12
CA LYS A 327 9.45 6.82 23.89
C LYS A 327 10.51 6.13 23.02
N LYS A 328 11.06 6.87 22.07
CA LYS A 328 12.09 6.41 21.12
C LYS A 328 13.25 7.40 21.05
N HIS A 329 14.40 6.93 20.52
CA HIS A 329 15.41 7.81 19.97
C HIS A 329 15.04 8.23 18.54
N TRP A 330 15.52 9.40 18.12
CA TRP A 330 15.35 9.89 16.74
C TRP A 330 15.92 8.95 15.67
N GLU A 331 16.93 8.17 16.02
CA GLU A 331 17.57 7.18 15.16
C GLU A 331 16.72 5.94 14.92
N LEU A 332 15.60 5.80 15.62
CA LEU A 332 14.70 4.64 15.56
C LEU A 332 15.47 3.32 15.66
N ASP A 333 16.38 3.24 16.62
CA ASP A 333 17.16 2.07 16.98
C ASP A 333 16.33 1.03 17.77
N ALA A 334 16.98 -0.01 18.32
CA ALA A 334 16.31 -1.05 19.09
C ALA A 334 15.76 -0.56 20.44
N TRP A 335 16.28 0.55 20.98
CA TRP A 335 15.87 1.06 22.28
C TRP A 335 14.44 1.59 22.25
N GLN A 336 13.69 1.28 23.31
CA GLN A 336 12.32 1.78 23.51
C GLN A 336 11.96 1.83 25.01
N GLU A 337 11.05 2.74 25.36
CA GLU A 337 10.36 2.76 26.65
C GLU A 337 8.85 2.79 26.41
N PRO A 338 8.17 1.63 26.38
CA PRO A 338 6.74 1.55 26.08
C PRO A 338 5.88 2.05 27.26
N CYS A 339 4.66 2.49 26.93
CA CYS A 339 3.66 2.91 27.92
C CYS A 339 2.84 1.77 28.52
N TRP A 340 2.89 0.57 27.92
CA TRP A 340 2.20 -0.64 28.38
C TRP A 340 3.04 -1.48 29.30
#